data_96775267ff6f584d1251ad3e11029a9f
#
_entry.id   96775267ff6f584d1251ad3e11029a9f
#
_cell.length_a   1.000
_cell.length_b   1.000
_cell.length_c   1.000
_cell.angle_alpha   90.00
_cell.angle_beta   90.00
_cell.angle_gamma   90.00
#
_symmetry.space_group_name_H-M   'P 1'
#
loop_
_entity.id
_entity.type
_entity.pdbx_description
1 polymer ?
#
loop_
_entity_poly.entity_id
_entity_poly.type
_entity_poly.pdbx_seq_one_letter_code
_entity_poly.pdbx_strand_id
1 'polypeptide(L)'
;GADFTWALSDFVKDVEYPLEVVAMERREWGNFYGFLQAIHQDGVPIEFSGEALGIEANRWFEFNRRLERALDIRDDIYVIENEEIGLINYAMERLRLRERRLELDGEESPETTTEIAARRQELDAEYGVLQSKLIALYETVNRDSAIFLAANEQEIEIVFADIVRAYKPNQMGPFSKLLTYFSKLGEFMTAEPREANTEGGIFPAIFGTVMMVMLMSIFVTPFGVVAAVYLREYARQGFV
;
A
#
# COMPACT_ATOMS: atom_id res chain seq x y z
N GLY A 1 -10.86 2.83 -16.04
CA GLY A 1 -11.36 1.49 -16.28
C GLY A 1 -10.29 0.64 -16.92
N ALA A 2 -10.13 -0.62 -16.50
CA ALA A 2 -9.18 -1.52 -17.13
C ALA A 2 -9.65 -1.77 -18.58
N ASP A 3 -8.87 -1.32 -19.53
CA ASP A 3 -9.18 -1.46 -20.95
C ASP A 3 -8.80 -2.86 -21.42
N PHE A 4 -9.62 -3.84 -21.01
CA PHE A 4 -9.55 -5.17 -21.60
C PHE A 4 -10.50 -5.23 -22.78
N THR A 5 -9.97 -5.48 -23.97
CA THR A 5 -10.75 -5.75 -25.15
C THR A 5 -10.94 -7.27 -25.28
N TRP A 6 -12.16 -7.71 -25.28
CA TRP A 6 -12.51 -9.13 -25.49
C TRP A 6 -12.62 -9.41 -26.97
N ALA A 7 -11.90 -10.43 -27.44
CA ALA A 7 -12.07 -10.99 -28.78
C ALA A 7 -12.36 -12.48 -28.65
N LEU A 8 -13.29 -12.98 -29.50
CA LEU A 8 -13.52 -14.41 -29.60
C LEU A 8 -12.29 -15.05 -30.27
N SER A 9 -11.87 -16.21 -29.79
CA SER A 9 -10.69 -16.94 -30.30
C SER A 9 -10.72 -17.16 -31.80
N ASP A 10 -11.91 -17.34 -32.36
CA ASP A 10 -12.13 -17.59 -33.81
C ASP A 10 -11.80 -16.38 -34.70
N PHE A 11 -11.72 -15.18 -34.12
CA PHE A 11 -11.36 -13.96 -34.83
C PHE A 11 -9.88 -13.58 -34.66
N VAL A 12 -9.15 -14.28 -33.77
CA VAL A 12 -7.71 -14.03 -33.54
C VAL A 12 -6.94 -14.81 -34.61
N LYS A 13 -6.30 -14.10 -35.53
CA LYS A 13 -5.48 -14.68 -36.60
C LYS A 13 -4.03 -14.87 -36.22
N ASP A 14 -3.49 -13.97 -35.39
CA ASP A 14 -2.11 -13.97 -34.94
C ASP A 14 -2.00 -13.34 -33.57
N VAL A 15 -0.99 -13.75 -32.79
CA VAL A 15 -0.72 -13.23 -31.44
C VAL A 15 0.74 -12.85 -31.36
N GLU A 16 0.99 -11.56 -31.23
CA GLU A 16 2.33 -11.04 -31.04
C GLU A 16 2.60 -10.76 -29.55
N TYR A 17 3.83 -11.03 -29.13
CA TYR A 17 4.32 -10.74 -27.78
C TYR A 17 5.49 -9.74 -27.86
N PRO A 18 5.22 -8.43 -28.00
CA PRO A 18 6.27 -7.42 -28.11
C PRO A 18 7.17 -7.43 -26.87
N LEU A 19 8.49 -7.40 -27.10
CA LEU A 19 9.47 -7.45 -26.00
C LEU A 19 9.45 -6.18 -25.14
N GLU A 20 9.04 -5.06 -25.72
CA GLU A 20 9.08 -3.73 -25.10
C GLU A 20 7.84 -3.38 -24.27
N VAL A 21 6.85 -4.28 -24.23
CA VAL A 21 5.66 -4.08 -23.39
C VAL A 21 6.07 -4.03 -21.93
N VAL A 22 5.65 -2.97 -21.25
CA VAL A 22 5.79 -2.78 -19.80
C VAL A 22 4.46 -3.19 -19.16
N ALA A 23 4.55 -4.09 -18.20
CA ALA A 23 3.47 -4.37 -17.26
C ALA A 23 3.73 -3.57 -15.98
N MET A 24 2.74 -2.84 -15.54
CA MET A 24 2.85 -1.93 -14.41
C MET A 24 1.72 -2.19 -13.42
N GLU A 25 2.05 -2.22 -12.16
CA GLU A 25 1.12 -2.20 -11.05
C GLU A 25 1.03 -0.79 -10.50
N ARG A 26 -0.16 -0.22 -10.50
CA ARG A 26 -0.42 1.12 -9.97
C ARG A 26 -1.04 1.02 -8.59
N ARG A 27 -0.94 2.09 -7.81
CA ARG A 27 -1.58 2.18 -6.48
C ARG A 27 -3.10 2.21 -6.60
N GLU A 28 -3.56 2.97 -7.57
CA GLU A 28 -4.97 3.11 -7.92
C GLU A 28 -5.17 2.67 -9.37
N TRP A 29 -6.38 2.26 -9.74
CA TRP A 29 -6.76 1.89 -11.12
C TRP A 29 -6.17 0.55 -11.62
N GLY A 30 -5.57 -0.26 -10.74
CA GLY A 30 -5.12 -1.61 -11.07
C GLY A 30 -3.92 -1.68 -12.02
N ASN A 31 -3.77 -2.83 -12.69
CA ASN A 31 -2.65 -3.08 -13.59
C ASN A 31 -2.81 -2.33 -14.92
N PHE A 32 -1.68 -1.84 -15.44
CA PHE A 32 -1.59 -1.16 -16.72
C PHE A 32 -0.58 -1.88 -17.63
N TYR A 33 -0.86 -1.92 -18.93
CA TYR A 33 0.01 -2.48 -19.95
C TYR A 33 0.19 -1.48 -21.09
N GLY A 34 1.43 -1.19 -21.46
CA GLY A 34 1.72 -0.23 -22.52
C GLY A 34 3.20 -0.15 -22.88
N PHE A 35 3.51 0.75 -23.79
CA PHE A 35 4.87 1.00 -24.26
C PHE A 35 5.37 2.34 -23.71
N LEU A 36 6.53 2.36 -23.07
CA LEU A 36 7.14 3.58 -22.57
C LEU A 36 7.60 4.49 -23.73
N GLN A 37 6.97 5.65 -23.88
CA GLN A 37 7.26 6.61 -24.94
C GLN A 37 8.23 7.70 -24.49
N ALA A 38 7.95 8.33 -23.35
CA ALA A 38 8.73 9.44 -22.85
C ALA A 38 8.78 9.46 -21.31
N ILE A 39 9.75 10.18 -20.77
CA ILE A 39 9.84 10.49 -19.34
C ILE A 39 9.87 12.00 -19.23
N HIS A 40 9.04 12.54 -18.36
CA HIS A 40 8.98 13.96 -18.07
C HIS A 40 9.53 14.28 -16.69
N GLN A 41 10.17 15.41 -16.58
CA GLN A 41 10.55 16.02 -15.31
C GLN A 41 9.96 17.43 -15.26
N ASP A 42 9.13 17.73 -14.28
CA ASP A 42 8.39 19.00 -14.20
C ASP A 42 7.62 19.32 -15.50
N GLY A 43 7.03 18.29 -16.13
CA GLY A 43 6.31 18.42 -17.39
C GLY A 43 7.19 18.60 -18.63
N VAL A 44 8.53 18.61 -18.49
CA VAL A 44 9.46 18.73 -19.60
C VAL A 44 10.00 17.36 -20.01
N PRO A 45 9.91 16.97 -21.30
CA PRO A 45 10.42 15.69 -21.76
C PRO A 45 11.95 15.61 -21.63
N ILE A 46 12.45 14.46 -21.20
CA ILE A 46 13.87 14.16 -21.16
C ILE A 46 14.29 13.62 -22.52
N GLU A 47 15.25 14.30 -23.15
CA GLU A 47 15.81 13.85 -24.42
C GLU A 47 16.88 12.76 -24.22
N PHE A 48 16.76 11.68 -24.97
CA PHE A 48 17.74 10.60 -25.01
C PHE A 48 18.45 10.62 -26.37
N SER A 49 19.78 10.74 -26.37
CA SER A 49 20.61 10.75 -27.57
C SER A 49 21.25 9.39 -27.80
N GLY A 50 21.34 8.94 -29.06
CA GLY A 50 22.01 7.70 -29.45
C GLY A 50 21.31 6.96 -30.59
N GLU A 51 21.75 5.74 -30.89
CA GLU A 51 21.05 4.84 -31.79
C GLU A 51 19.74 4.33 -31.14
N ALA A 52 18.73 3.98 -31.92
CA ALA A 52 17.38 3.65 -31.46
C ALA A 52 17.38 2.60 -30.35
N LEU A 53 18.18 1.54 -30.49
CA LEU A 53 18.29 0.48 -29.47
C LEU A 53 18.92 0.98 -28.16
N GLY A 54 19.88 1.90 -28.26
CA GLY A 54 20.51 2.54 -27.12
C GLY A 54 19.58 3.53 -26.40
N ILE A 55 18.73 4.23 -27.16
CA ILE A 55 17.74 5.15 -26.61
C ILE A 55 16.71 4.42 -25.74
N GLU A 56 16.19 3.29 -26.19
CA GLU A 56 15.23 2.48 -25.42
C GLU A 56 15.84 1.91 -24.14
N ALA A 57 17.07 1.38 -24.23
CA ALA A 57 17.77 0.87 -23.06
C ALA A 57 18.05 1.98 -22.03
N ASN A 58 18.47 3.17 -22.49
CA ASN A 58 18.74 4.32 -21.63
C ASN A 58 17.43 4.86 -21.02
N ARG A 59 16.33 4.89 -21.79
CA ARG A 59 15.01 5.30 -21.30
C ARG A 59 14.51 4.36 -20.22
N TRP A 60 14.65 3.05 -20.42
CA TRP A 60 14.26 2.05 -19.44
C TRP A 60 15.11 2.10 -18.16
N PHE A 61 16.41 2.33 -18.31
CA PHE A 61 17.31 2.52 -17.17
C PHE A 61 16.93 3.77 -16.36
N GLU A 62 16.70 4.90 -17.03
CA GLU A 62 16.28 6.14 -16.38
C GLU A 62 14.91 6.01 -15.72
N PHE A 63 13.98 5.29 -16.36
CA PHE A 63 12.67 4.98 -15.79
C PHE A 63 12.81 4.21 -14.45
N ASN A 64 13.59 3.14 -14.43
CA ASN A 64 13.79 2.35 -13.20
C ASN A 64 14.47 3.17 -12.10
N ARG A 65 15.47 3.96 -12.44
CA ARG A 65 16.15 4.85 -11.48
C ARG A 65 15.19 5.85 -10.82
N ARG A 66 14.27 6.41 -11.60
CA ARG A 66 13.26 7.35 -11.08
C ARG A 66 12.19 6.63 -10.28
N LEU A 67 11.81 5.44 -10.71
CA LEU A 67 10.87 4.61 -9.99
C LEU A 67 11.44 4.23 -8.60
N GLU A 68 12.67 3.73 -8.53
CA GLU A 68 13.33 3.44 -7.26
C GLU A 68 13.34 4.66 -6.32
N ARG A 69 13.75 5.82 -6.84
CA ARG A 69 13.72 7.06 -6.06
C ARG A 69 12.32 7.43 -5.59
N ALA A 70 11.30 7.26 -6.42
CA ALA A 70 9.91 7.55 -6.04
C ALA A 70 9.42 6.59 -4.96
N LEU A 71 9.81 5.32 -5.01
CA LEU A 71 9.51 4.33 -3.97
C LEU A 71 10.19 4.68 -2.65
N ASP A 72 11.47 5.03 -2.66
CA ASP A 72 12.21 5.47 -1.46
C ASP A 72 11.54 6.69 -0.79
N ILE A 73 11.18 7.70 -1.58
CA ILE A 73 10.48 8.90 -1.07
C ILE A 73 9.10 8.51 -0.49
N ARG A 74 8.42 7.56 -1.09
CA ARG A 74 7.12 7.08 -0.59
C ARG A 74 7.26 6.34 0.75
N ASP A 75 8.33 5.59 0.92
CA ASP A 75 8.62 4.94 2.20
C ASP A 75 8.92 5.96 3.28
N ASP A 76 9.67 7.04 2.97
CA ASP A 76 9.87 8.17 3.88
C ASP A 76 8.55 8.85 4.26
N ILE A 77 7.66 9.09 3.28
CA ILE A 77 6.32 9.65 3.52
C ILE A 77 5.52 8.74 4.45
N TYR A 78 5.53 7.42 4.20
CA TYR A 78 4.80 6.45 5.01
C TYR A 78 5.28 6.46 6.47
N VAL A 79 6.59 6.50 6.71
CA VAL A 79 7.17 6.57 8.07
C VAL A 79 6.72 7.85 8.78
N ILE A 80 6.79 9.01 8.11
CA ILE A 80 6.37 10.28 8.72
C ILE A 80 4.88 10.25 9.06
N GLU A 81 4.01 9.80 8.13
CA GLU A 81 2.55 9.81 8.32
C GLU A 81 2.09 8.82 9.39
N ASN A 82 2.62 7.60 9.37
CA ASN A 82 2.11 6.53 10.22
C ASN A 82 2.86 6.37 11.54
N GLU A 83 4.15 6.71 11.59
CA GLU A 83 4.95 6.56 12.79
C GLU A 83 5.18 7.90 13.49
N GLU A 84 5.85 8.87 12.85
CA GLU A 84 6.27 10.11 13.52
C GLU A 84 5.06 10.98 13.91
N ILE A 85 4.12 11.23 13.02
CA ILE A 85 2.88 11.96 13.32
C ILE A 85 2.01 11.18 14.31
N GLY A 86 1.98 9.85 14.19
CA GLY A 86 1.28 8.98 15.13
C GLY A 86 1.78 9.15 16.57
N LEU A 87 3.09 9.23 16.76
CA LEU A 87 3.70 9.45 18.08
C LEU A 87 3.34 10.83 18.66
N ILE A 88 3.34 11.87 17.83
CA ILE A 88 2.94 13.23 18.26
C ILE A 88 1.47 13.23 18.67
N ASN A 89 0.58 12.65 17.85
CA ASN A 89 -0.84 12.55 18.17
C ASN A 89 -1.08 11.80 19.48
N TYR A 90 -0.36 10.72 19.72
CA TYR A 90 -0.43 9.97 20.98
C TYR A 90 0.05 10.81 22.16
N ALA A 91 1.14 11.57 22.01
CA ALA A 91 1.64 12.45 23.04
C ALA A 91 0.67 13.59 23.36
N MET A 92 0.06 14.19 22.34
CA MET A 92 -0.99 15.21 22.48
C MET A 92 -2.21 14.68 23.23
N GLU A 93 -2.68 13.47 22.88
CA GLU A 93 -3.81 12.84 23.57
C GLU A 93 -3.48 12.56 25.04
N ARG A 94 -2.28 12.10 25.34
CA ARG A 94 -1.83 11.93 26.74
C ARG A 94 -1.83 13.23 27.54
N LEU A 95 -1.41 14.34 26.93
CA LEU A 95 -1.48 15.66 27.56
C LEU A 95 -2.92 16.08 27.83
N ARG A 96 -3.81 15.89 26.85
CA ARG A 96 -5.23 16.18 27.00
C ARG A 96 -5.88 15.38 28.13
N LEU A 97 -5.56 14.08 28.22
CA LEU A 97 -6.04 13.22 29.31
C LEU A 97 -5.48 13.60 30.68
N ARG A 98 -4.21 14.06 30.74
CA ARG A 98 -3.59 14.56 31.99
C ARG A 98 -4.28 15.85 32.44
N GLU A 99 -4.50 16.80 31.54
CA GLU A 99 -5.20 18.04 31.80
C GLU A 99 -6.62 17.76 32.36
N ARG A 100 -7.36 16.87 31.67
CA ARG A 100 -8.71 16.48 32.11
C ARG A 100 -8.75 15.80 33.48
N ARG A 101 -7.74 15.02 33.81
CA ARG A 101 -7.61 14.39 35.14
C ARG A 101 -7.40 15.45 36.22
N LEU A 102 -6.45 16.36 36.03
CA LEU A 102 -6.16 17.44 36.97
C LEU A 102 -7.41 18.31 37.21
N GLU A 103 -8.17 18.61 36.18
CA GLU A 103 -9.45 19.33 36.28
C GLU A 103 -10.47 18.57 37.15
N LEU A 104 -10.64 17.25 36.95
CA LEU A 104 -11.58 16.42 37.69
C LEU A 104 -11.17 16.21 39.15
N ASP A 105 -9.89 16.11 39.42
CA ASP A 105 -9.34 15.89 40.76
C ASP A 105 -9.24 17.21 41.55
N GLY A 106 -9.44 18.36 40.89
CA GLY A 106 -9.31 19.70 41.49
C GLY A 106 -7.87 20.08 41.86
N GLU A 107 -6.90 19.43 41.21
CA GLU A 107 -5.46 19.65 41.42
C GLU A 107 -4.85 20.59 40.38
N GLU A 108 -5.65 21.37 39.68
CA GLU A 108 -5.14 22.39 38.78
C GLU A 108 -4.32 23.44 39.51
N SER A 109 -3.09 23.62 39.06
CA SER A 109 -2.25 24.72 39.49
C SER A 109 -1.76 25.54 38.29
N PRO A 110 -1.43 26.83 38.47
CA PRO A 110 -0.87 27.65 37.39
C PRO A 110 0.43 27.07 36.82
N GLU A 111 1.20 26.34 37.63
CA GLU A 111 2.43 25.65 37.22
C GLU A 111 2.15 24.48 36.28
N THR A 112 1.21 23.59 36.65
CA THR A 112 0.86 22.42 35.83
C THR A 112 0.21 22.83 34.50
N THR A 113 -0.60 23.86 34.52
CA THR A 113 -1.21 24.40 33.31
C THR A 113 -0.17 24.99 32.35
N THR A 114 0.81 25.71 32.91
CA THR A 114 1.92 26.28 32.11
C THR A 114 2.81 25.18 31.51
N GLU A 115 3.14 24.14 32.32
CA GLU A 115 3.92 22.98 31.85
C GLU A 115 3.21 22.26 30.65
N ILE A 116 1.91 21.99 30.80
CA ILE A 116 1.11 21.35 29.75
C ILE A 116 1.05 22.22 28.49
N ALA A 117 0.84 23.52 28.65
CA ALA A 117 0.81 24.46 27.52
C ALA A 117 2.16 24.53 26.79
N ALA A 118 3.27 24.58 27.53
CA ALA A 118 4.62 24.58 26.96
C ALA A 118 4.88 23.28 26.16
N ARG A 119 4.54 22.13 26.73
CA ARG A 119 4.72 20.84 26.02
C ARG A 119 3.82 20.71 24.81
N ARG A 120 2.60 21.24 24.86
CA ARG A 120 1.70 21.28 23.68
C ARG A 120 2.31 22.15 22.58
N GLN A 121 2.82 23.31 22.91
CA GLN A 121 3.47 24.19 21.94
C GLN A 121 4.71 23.55 21.29
N GLU A 122 5.49 22.79 22.06
CA GLU A 122 6.63 22.04 21.53
C GLU A 122 6.17 20.97 20.52
N LEU A 123 5.15 20.16 20.86
CA LEU A 123 4.59 19.14 19.96
C LEU A 123 3.95 19.76 18.70
N ASP A 124 3.30 20.89 18.82
CA ASP A 124 2.74 21.63 17.67
C ASP A 124 3.87 22.12 16.74
N ALA A 125 5.00 22.55 17.31
CA ALA A 125 6.17 22.95 16.50
C ALA A 125 6.81 21.75 15.81
N GLU A 126 6.97 20.61 16.50
CA GLU A 126 7.44 19.35 15.91
C GLU A 126 6.52 18.91 14.76
N TYR A 127 5.21 18.93 14.96
CA TYR A 127 4.22 18.61 13.93
C TYR A 127 4.34 19.52 12.70
N GLY A 128 4.52 20.83 12.91
CA GLY A 128 4.71 21.80 11.83
C GLY A 128 5.96 21.53 10.98
N VAL A 129 7.05 21.06 11.61
CA VAL A 129 8.27 20.65 10.90
C VAL A 129 8.00 19.40 10.03
N LEU A 130 7.33 18.38 10.60
CA LEU A 130 6.98 17.17 9.85
C LEU A 130 6.04 17.47 8.69
N GLN A 131 5.05 18.33 8.90
CA GLN A 131 4.13 18.76 7.84
C GLN A 131 4.87 19.46 6.70
N SER A 132 5.81 20.35 7.02
CA SER A 132 6.63 21.03 6.01
C SER A 132 7.49 20.03 5.21
N LYS A 133 8.07 19.04 5.90
CA LYS A 133 8.84 17.96 5.28
C LYS A 133 7.97 17.11 4.35
N LEU A 134 6.75 16.76 4.79
CA LEU A 134 5.79 16.02 3.96
C LEU A 134 5.44 16.77 2.66
N ILE A 135 5.14 18.07 2.75
CA ILE A 135 4.82 18.89 1.58
C ILE A 135 5.98 18.82 0.57
N ALA A 136 7.22 19.00 1.02
CA ALA A 136 8.40 18.95 0.16
C ALA A 136 8.62 17.55 -0.47
N LEU A 137 8.34 16.47 0.28
CA LEU A 137 8.42 15.10 -0.24
C LEU A 137 7.33 14.85 -1.28
N TYR A 138 6.09 15.28 -1.04
CA TYR A 138 5.00 15.17 -2.01
C TYR A 138 5.27 15.96 -3.30
N GLU A 139 5.80 17.18 -3.20
CA GLU A 139 6.24 17.95 -4.39
C GLU A 139 7.32 17.19 -5.15
N THR A 140 8.29 16.61 -4.46
CA THR A 140 9.40 15.88 -5.08
C THR A 140 8.94 14.59 -5.77
N VAL A 141 8.07 13.81 -5.14
CA VAL A 141 7.61 12.52 -5.69
C VAL A 141 6.65 12.69 -6.85
N ASN A 142 5.88 13.78 -6.88
CA ASN A 142 4.94 14.08 -7.96
C ASN A 142 5.58 14.85 -9.14
N ARG A 143 6.85 15.20 -9.03
CA ARG A 143 7.57 15.98 -10.04
C ARG A 143 7.75 15.25 -11.37
N ASP A 144 8.00 13.94 -11.30
CA ASP A 144 8.38 13.14 -12.44
C ASP A 144 7.20 12.28 -12.92
N SER A 145 7.03 12.20 -14.22
CA SER A 145 6.01 11.37 -14.86
C SER A 145 6.57 10.60 -16.07
N ALA A 146 5.85 9.59 -16.51
CA ALA A 146 6.18 8.83 -17.69
C ALA A 146 4.96 8.72 -18.60
N ILE A 147 5.17 8.86 -19.91
CA ILE A 147 4.14 8.72 -20.93
C ILE A 147 4.22 7.31 -21.50
N PHE A 148 3.09 6.64 -21.51
CA PHE A 148 2.91 5.31 -22.06
C PHE A 148 1.89 5.33 -23.19
N LEU A 149 2.18 4.57 -24.23
CA LEU A 149 1.21 4.25 -25.28
C LEU A 149 0.46 2.98 -24.87
N ALA A 150 -0.82 3.09 -24.64
CA ALA A 150 -1.69 1.96 -24.35
C ALA A 150 -2.03 1.14 -25.62
N ALA A 151 -2.60 -0.05 -25.44
CA ALA A 151 -2.97 -0.93 -26.56
C ALA A 151 -4.03 -0.33 -27.51
N ASN A 152 -4.78 0.67 -27.05
CA ASN A 152 -5.76 1.42 -27.85
C ASN A 152 -5.16 2.67 -28.52
N GLU A 153 -3.82 2.77 -28.60
CA GLU A 153 -3.07 3.89 -29.17
C GLU A 153 -3.26 5.22 -28.41
N GLN A 154 -3.79 5.20 -27.21
CA GLN A 154 -3.89 6.38 -26.37
C GLN A 154 -2.59 6.60 -25.58
N GLU A 155 -2.13 7.83 -25.54
CA GLU A 155 -1.06 8.24 -24.66
C GLU A 155 -1.63 8.51 -23.25
N ILE A 156 -1.01 7.87 -22.27
CA ILE A 156 -1.40 7.99 -20.87
C ILE A 156 -0.18 8.44 -20.07
N GLU A 157 -0.32 9.56 -19.41
CA GLU A 157 0.69 10.05 -18.47
C GLU A 157 0.44 9.45 -17.08
N ILE A 158 1.49 8.86 -16.51
CA ILE A 158 1.48 8.24 -15.19
C ILE A 158 2.59 8.84 -14.35
N VAL A 159 2.24 9.40 -13.20
CA VAL A 159 3.21 9.94 -12.25
C VAL A 159 3.94 8.79 -11.57
N PHE A 160 5.26 8.92 -11.35
CA PHE A 160 6.04 7.86 -10.69
C PHE A 160 5.55 7.55 -9.27
N ALA A 161 4.96 8.51 -8.59
CA ALA A 161 4.33 8.32 -7.28
C ALA A 161 3.24 7.25 -7.26
N ASP A 162 2.54 7.06 -8.38
CA ASP A 162 1.42 6.11 -8.48
C ASP A 162 1.86 4.70 -8.88
N ILE A 163 3.13 4.52 -9.22
CA ILE A 163 3.68 3.25 -9.66
C ILE A 163 4.20 2.47 -8.46
N VAL A 164 3.69 1.26 -8.28
CA VAL A 164 4.18 0.31 -7.26
C VAL A 164 5.30 -0.54 -7.82
N ARG A 165 5.15 -0.98 -9.06
CA ARG A 165 6.10 -1.87 -9.75
C ARG A 165 5.91 -1.78 -11.25
N ALA A 166 7.02 -1.89 -11.98
CA ALA A 166 6.99 -2.03 -13.44
C ALA A 166 8.04 -3.04 -13.90
N TYR A 167 7.72 -3.83 -14.90
CA TYR A 167 8.63 -4.82 -15.48
C TYR A 167 8.25 -5.13 -16.92
N LYS A 168 9.19 -5.70 -17.69
CA LYS A 168 8.98 -6.15 -19.07
C LYS A 168 8.74 -7.66 -19.09
N PRO A 169 7.51 -8.16 -19.06
CA PRO A 169 7.19 -9.58 -18.86
C PRO A 169 7.72 -10.47 -19.99
N ASN A 170 7.77 -9.96 -21.21
CA ASN A 170 8.21 -10.73 -22.39
C ASN A 170 9.74 -10.84 -22.49
N GLN A 171 10.49 -10.01 -21.78
CA GLN A 171 11.96 -10.11 -21.67
C GLN A 171 12.41 -11.01 -20.52
N MET A 172 11.51 -11.38 -19.60
CA MET A 172 11.84 -12.20 -18.45
C MET A 172 12.04 -13.67 -18.85
N GLY A 173 13.14 -14.26 -18.39
CA GLY A 173 13.37 -15.70 -18.53
C GLY A 173 12.38 -16.54 -17.68
N PRO A 174 12.24 -17.84 -17.97
CA PRO A 174 11.27 -18.70 -17.26
C PRO A 174 11.54 -18.78 -15.76
N PHE A 175 12.77 -18.78 -15.33
CA PHE A 175 13.14 -18.80 -13.92
C PHE A 175 12.77 -17.48 -13.22
N SER A 176 13.02 -16.36 -13.87
CA SER A 176 12.63 -15.04 -13.37
C SER A 176 11.11 -14.90 -13.25
N LYS A 177 10.36 -15.41 -14.23
CA LYS A 177 8.88 -15.46 -14.15
C LYS A 177 8.38 -16.27 -12.96
N LEU A 178 9.00 -17.43 -12.72
CA LEU A 178 8.65 -18.29 -11.58
C LEU A 178 8.94 -17.59 -10.24
N LEU A 179 10.10 -16.94 -10.12
CA LEU A 179 10.47 -16.20 -8.92
C LEU A 179 9.50 -15.04 -8.66
N THR A 180 9.14 -14.28 -9.70
CA THR A 180 8.15 -13.20 -9.61
C THR A 180 6.78 -13.73 -9.17
N TYR A 181 6.37 -14.91 -9.68
CA TYR A 181 5.12 -15.54 -9.28
C TYR A 181 5.10 -15.88 -7.78
N PHE A 182 6.16 -16.52 -7.26
CA PHE A 182 6.26 -16.84 -5.83
C PHE A 182 6.36 -15.60 -4.94
N SER A 183 7.07 -14.57 -5.40
CA SER A 183 7.11 -13.28 -4.69
C SER A 183 5.72 -12.64 -4.61
N LYS A 184 4.97 -12.64 -5.70
CA LYS A 184 3.59 -12.15 -5.73
C LYS A 184 2.64 -12.98 -4.86
N LEU A 185 2.82 -14.30 -4.84
CA LEU A 185 2.04 -15.16 -3.95
C LEU A 185 2.33 -14.87 -2.47
N GLY A 186 3.60 -14.67 -2.13
CA GLY A 186 4.01 -14.28 -0.78
C GLY A 186 3.42 -12.92 -0.40
N GLU A 187 3.52 -11.92 -1.27
CA GLU A 187 2.93 -10.59 -1.07
C GLU A 187 1.41 -10.70 -0.86
N PHE A 188 0.69 -11.43 -1.69
CA PHE A 188 -0.75 -11.65 -1.55
C PHE A 188 -1.14 -12.27 -0.19
N MET A 189 -0.31 -13.16 0.34
CA MET A 189 -0.55 -13.81 1.63
C MET A 189 -0.22 -12.92 2.83
N THR A 190 0.70 -11.97 2.71
CA THR A 190 1.24 -11.20 3.84
C THR A 190 0.94 -9.71 3.79
N ALA A 191 0.64 -9.15 2.62
CA ALA A 191 0.36 -7.73 2.48
C ALA A 191 -1.02 -7.35 3.03
N GLU A 192 -1.13 -6.11 3.44
CA GLU A 192 -2.42 -5.52 3.79
C GLU A 192 -3.26 -5.24 2.52
N PRO A 193 -4.59 -5.34 2.61
CA PRO A 193 -5.46 -4.97 1.51
C PRO A 193 -5.28 -3.49 1.18
N ARG A 194 -5.14 -3.20 -0.10
CA ARG A 194 -5.16 -1.84 -0.63
C ARG A 194 -6.62 -1.42 -0.86
N GLU A 195 -6.99 -0.62 -1.67
CA GLU A 195 -8.34 -0.11 -1.93
C GLU A 195 -9.51 -1.08 -1.63
N ALA A 196 -10.43 -0.70 -0.75
CA ALA A 196 -11.75 -1.32 -0.50
C ALA A 196 -11.79 -2.86 -0.50
N ASN A 197 -10.70 -3.55 -0.13
CA ASN A 197 -10.53 -5.02 -0.18
C ASN A 197 -10.59 -5.65 -1.59
N THR A 198 -10.41 -4.87 -2.65
CA THR A 198 -10.39 -5.37 -4.02
C THR A 198 -8.98 -5.67 -4.52
N GLU A 199 -7.98 -4.97 -3.98
CA GLU A 199 -6.56 -5.13 -4.33
C GLU A 199 -5.69 -5.28 -3.08
N GLY A 200 -4.53 -5.91 -3.22
CA GLY A 200 -3.58 -6.15 -2.13
C GLY A 200 -3.65 -7.57 -1.57
N GLY A 201 -3.29 -7.72 -0.30
CA GLY A 201 -3.21 -9.02 0.37
C GLY A 201 -4.50 -9.42 1.08
N ILE A 202 -4.60 -10.71 1.43
CA ILE A 202 -5.73 -11.28 2.17
C ILE A 202 -5.40 -11.55 3.64
N PHE A 203 -4.23 -11.11 4.12
CA PHE A 203 -3.75 -11.38 5.47
C PHE A 203 -4.76 -11.05 6.58
N PRO A 204 -5.40 -9.86 6.62
CA PRO A 204 -6.35 -9.54 7.68
C PRO A 204 -7.58 -10.46 7.69
N ALA A 205 -8.05 -10.89 6.50
CA ALA A 205 -9.19 -11.82 6.41
C ALA A 205 -8.82 -13.22 6.93
N ILE A 206 -7.63 -13.72 6.57
CA ILE A 206 -7.11 -15.00 7.09
C ILE A 206 -6.92 -14.89 8.60
N PHE A 207 -6.25 -13.86 9.09
CA PHE A 207 -6.02 -13.64 10.50
C PHE A 207 -7.33 -13.55 11.29
N GLY A 208 -8.30 -12.80 10.81
CA GLY A 208 -9.62 -12.65 11.42
C GLY A 208 -10.37 -13.99 11.53
N THR A 209 -10.37 -14.79 10.47
CA THR A 209 -11.03 -16.11 10.47
C THR A 209 -10.34 -17.09 11.41
N VAL A 210 -9.01 -17.16 11.39
CA VAL A 210 -8.25 -18.03 12.31
C VAL A 210 -8.46 -17.62 13.77
N MET A 211 -8.39 -16.32 14.06
CA MET A 211 -8.64 -15.78 15.39
C MET A 211 -10.05 -16.11 15.87
N MET A 212 -11.06 -15.94 15.02
CA MET A 212 -12.45 -16.26 15.36
C MET A 212 -12.65 -17.73 15.66
N VAL A 213 -12.06 -18.63 14.84
CA VAL A 213 -12.14 -20.09 15.07
C VAL A 213 -11.42 -20.46 16.37
N MET A 214 -10.25 -19.88 16.65
CA MET A 214 -9.55 -20.13 17.91
C MET A 214 -10.36 -19.68 19.13
N LEU A 215 -10.91 -18.47 19.11
CA LEU A 215 -11.74 -17.96 20.20
C LEU A 215 -12.99 -18.81 20.40
N MET A 216 -13.69 -19.16 19.32
CA MET A 216 -14.82 -20.07 19.37
C MET A 216 -14.46 -21.42 20.00
N SER A 217 -13.33 -22.02 19.60
CA SER A 217 -12.88 -23.30 20.15
C SER A 217 -12.59 -23.21 21.65
N ILE A 218 -11.95 -22.13 22.11
CA ILE A 218 -11.65 -21.92 23.53
C ILE A 218 -12.92 -21.78 24.35
N PHE A 219 -13.93 -21.08 23.84
CA PHE A 219 -15.18 -20.88 24.60
C PHE A 219 -16.15 -22.05 24.45
N VAL A 220 -16.39 -22.53 23.24
CA VAL A 220 -17.40 -23.56 22.99
C VAL A 220 -17.01 -24.95 23.57
N THR A 221 -15.72 -25.30 23.52
CA THR A 221 -15.25 -26.60 24.00
C THR A 221 -15.57 -26.86 25.50
N PRO A 222 -15.23 -25.95 26.45
CA PRO A 222 -15.56 -26.18 27.86
C PRO A 222 -17.06 -26.21 28.10
N PHE A 223 -17.86 -25.37 27.45
CA PHE A 223 -19.31 -25.43 27.57
C PHE A 223 -19.89 -26.73 27.00
N GLY A 224 -19.34 -27.21 25.88
CA GLY A 224 -19.72 -28.49 25.30
C GLY A 224 -19.40 -29.66 26.23
N VAL A 225 -18.25 -29.66 26.89
CA VAL A 225 -17.87 -30.67 27.89
C VAL A 225 -18.82 -30.65 29.09
N VAL A 226 -19.10 -29.47 29.65
CA VAL A 226 -20.04 -29.31 30.77
C VAL A 226 -21.44 -29.80 30.38
N ALA A 227 -21.94 -29.42 29.22
CA ALA A 227 -23.23 -29.87 28.70
C ALA A 227 -23.26 -31.40 28.52
N ALA A 228 -22.20 -31.99 27.97
CA ALA A 228 -22.10 -33.43 27.77
C ALA A 228 -22.11 -34.19 29.13
N VAL A 229 -21.38 -33.70 30.13
CA VAL A 229 -21.38 -34.26 31.49
C VAL A 229 -22.76 -34.12 32.12
N TYR A 230 -23.39 -32.95 32.00
CA TYR A 230 -24.75 -32.75 32.52
C TYR A 230 -25.76 -33.69 31.89
N LEU A 231 -25.74 -33.84 30.57
CA LEU A 231 -26.65 -34.74 29.86
C LEU A 231 -26.43 -36.22 30.25
N ARG A 232 -25.18 -36.61 30.49
CA ARG A 232 -24.85 -37.99 30.87
C ARG A 232 -25.22 -38.30 32.31
N GLU A 233 -24.96 -37.41 33.24
CA GLU A 233 -25.09 -37.68 34.67
C GLU A 233 -26.46 -37.24 35.26
N TYR A 234 -27.03 -36.15 34.75
CA TYR A 234 -28.20 -35.51 35.34
C TYR A 234 -29.48 -35.54 34.49
N ALA A 235 -29.36 -35.64 33.19
CA ALA A 235 -30.53 -35.71 32.32
C ALA A 235 -31.19 -37.08 32.50
N ARG A 236 -32.44 -37.12 33.01
CA ARG A 236 -33.23 -38.34 33.03
C ARG A 236 -33.41 -38.82 31.60
N GLN A 237 -33.11 -40.09 31.34
CA GLN A 237 -33.47 -40.75 30.10
C GLN A 237 -34.98 -40.71 29.94
N GLY A 238 -35.51 -39.67 29.37
CA GLY A 238 -36.92 -39.53 29.05
C GLY A 238 -37.24 -40.43 27.87
N PHE A 239 -38.35 -41.10 28.00
CA PHE A 239 -38.94 -41.92 26.97
C PHE A 239 -39.28 -41.06 25.74
N VAL A 240 -38.66 -41.34 24.58
CA VAL A 240 -39.15 -40.96 23.26
C VAL A 240 -39.32 -42.23 22.48
#